data_75f90a0b715caeb31f3d3c69fc41a1cb
#
_entry.id   75f90a0b715caeb31f3d3c69fc41a1cb
#
_cell.length_a   1.000
_cell.length_b   1.000
_cell.length_c   1.000
_cell.angle_alpha   90.00
_cell.angle_beta   90.00
_cell.angle_gamma   90.00
#
_symmetry.space_group_name_H-M   'P 1'
#
loop_
_entity.id
_entity.type
_entity.pdbx_description
1 polymer ?
#
loop_
_entity_poly.entity_id
_entity_poly.type
_entity_poly.pdbx_seq_one_letter_code
_entity_poly.pdbx_strand_id
1 'polypeptide(L)' 'MAENQLPSELIEARKTIDNIDAALIHILAERFRCTQKVGVIKALHELPPADPAREQVQIARLRALAAESGLDQILLRNS' A
#
# COMPACT_ATOMS: atom_id res chain seq x y z
N MET A 1 31.35 -1.85 2.22
CA MET A 1 31.52 -3.32 2.22
C MET A 1 31.09 -3.90 0.89
N ALA A 2 31.88 -4.75 0.27
CA ALA A 2 31.46 -5.46 -0.93
C ALA A 2 30.35 -6.47 -0.60
N GLU A 3 29.42 -6.71 -1.52
CA GLU A 3 28.28 -7.57 -1.30
C GLU A 3 28.66 -9.00 -0.90
N ASN A 4 29.75 -9.55 -1.51
CA ASN A 4 30.25 -10.89 -1.18
C ASN A 4 30.83 -11.02 0.23
N GLN A 5 31.01 -9.90 0.94
CA GLN A 5 31.50 -9.87 2.33
C GLN A 5 30.37 -9.75 3.35
N LEU A 6 29.11 -9.64 2.88
CA LEU A 6 27.95 -9.52 3.75
C LEU A 6 27.48 -10.90 4.23
N PRO A 7 26.89 -10.97 5.43
CA PRO A 7 26.23 -12.21 5.86
C PRO A 7 25.17 -12.64 4.85
N SER A 8 25.07 -13.95 4.60
CA SER A 8 24.09 -14.49 3.66
C SER A 8 22.64 -14.16 4.04
N GLU A 9 22.34 -14.15 5.32
CA GLU A 9 21.01 -13.79 5.84
C GLU A 9 20.63 -12.35 5.52
N LEU A 10 21.61 -11.43 5.48
CA LEU A 10 21.36 -10.05 5.08
C LEU A 10 21.06 -9.96 3.58
N ILE A 11 21.78 -10.70 2.76
CA ILE A 11 21.53 -10.78 1.31
C ILE A 11 20.14 -11.33 1.04
N GLU A 12 19.74 -12.38 1.72
CA GLU A 12 18.41 -12.98 1.59
C GLU A 12 17.30 -12.03 2.04
N ALA A 13 17.51 -11.32 3.16
CA ALA A 13 16.54 -10.32 3.63
C ALA A 13 16.35 -9.20 2.62
N ARG A 14 17.43 -8.72 2.00
CA ARG A 14 17.36 -7.68 0.96
C ARG A 14 16.61 -8.16 -0.28
N LYS A 15 16.80 -9.40 -0.70
CA LYS A 15 16.01 -9.99 -1.81
C LYS A 15 14.53 -10.03 -1.49
N THR A 16 14.19 -10.40 -0.27
CA THR A 16 12.79 -10.40 0.18
C THR A 16 12.20 -9.00 0.14
N ILE A 17 12.94 -7.99 0.62
CA ILE A 17 12.51 -6.60 0.57
C ILE A 17 12.30 -6.16 -0.89
N ASP A 18 13.23 -6.48 -1.79
CA ASP A 18 13.12 -6.12 -3.20
C ASP A 18 11.88 -6.73 -3.85
N ASN A 19 11.57 -7.98 -3.51
CA ASN A 19 10.37 -8.66 -4.02
C ASN A 19 9.10 -8.03 -3.47
N ILE A 20 9.09 -7.66 -2.19
CA ILE A 20 7.95 -6.96 -1.57
C ILE A 20 7.75 -5.59 -2.24
N ASP A 21 8.83 -4.85 -2.45
CA ASP A 21 8.77 -3.54 -3.11
C ASP A 21 8.18 -3.65 -4.51
N ALA A 22 8.62 -4.65 -5.28
CA ALA A 22 8.09 -4.89 -6.62
C ALA A 22 6.58 -5.17 -6.58
N ALA A 23 6.13 -6.04 -5.68
CA ALA A 23 4.72 -6.36 -5.49
C ALA A 23 3.93 -5.11 -5.09
N LEU A 24 4.45 -4.32 -4.16
CA LEU A 24 3.81 -3.10 -3.69
C LEU A 24 3.62 -2.09 -4.81
N ILE A 25 4.64 -1.87 -5.64
CA ILE A 25 4.55 -0.93 -6.77
C ILE A 25 3.51 -1.39 -7.79
N HIS A 26 3.47 -2.69 -8.11
CA HIS A 26 2.45 -3.23 -9.01
C HIS A 26 1.04 -3.08 -8.45
N ILE A 27 0.86 -3.29 -7.16
CA ILE A 27 -0.45 -3.12 -6.48
C ILE A 27 -0.87 -1.65 -6.52
N LEU A 28 0.04 -0.73 -6.23
CA LEU A 28 -0.23 0.71 -6.30
C LEU A 28 -0.60 1.14 -7.72
N ALA A 29 0.11 0.66 -8.73
CA ALA A 29 -0.20 0.97 -10.12
C ALA A 29 -1.62 0.50 -10.48
N GLU A 30 -2.02 -0.69 -10.05
CA GLU A 30 -3.37 -1.21 -10.28
C GLU A 30 -4.42 -0.37 -9.57
N ARG A 31 -4.13 0.05 -8.34
CA ARG A 31 -5.02 0.92 -7.58
C ARG A 31 -5.24 2.26 -8.30
N PHE A 32 -4.20 2.86 -8.83
CA PHE A 32 -4.30 4.10 -9.59
C PHE A 32 -5.11 3.92 -10.88
N ARG A 33 -4.93 2.81 -11.59
CA ARG A 33 -5.76 2.50 -12.76
C ARG A 33 -7.25 2.43 -12.38
N CYS A 34 -7.56 1.80 -11.24
CA CYS A 34 -8.93 1.74 -10.74
C CYS A 34 -9.48 3.11 -10.35
N THR A 35 -8.70 3.96 -9.71
CA THR A 35 -9.17 5.30 -9.34
C THR A 35 -9.40 6.18 -10.56
N GLN A 36 -8.59 6.04 -11.61
CA GLN A 36 -8.84 6.71 -12.89
C GLN A 36 -10.16 6.25 -13.51
N LYS A 37 -10.42 4.94 -13.49
CA LYS A 37 -11.68 4.37 -13.96
C LYS A 37 -12.87 4.91 -13.18
N VAL A 38 -12.75 4.99 -11.85
CA VAL A 38 -13.80 5.56 -10.99
C VAL A 38 -14.08 7.02 -11.39
N GLY A 39 -13.04 7.81 -11.66
CA GLY A 39 -13.19 9.19 -12.10
C GLY A 39 -13.99 9.29 -13.41
N VAL A 40 -13.71 8.43 -14.38
CA VAL A 40 -14.44 8.37 -15.65
C VAL A 40 -15.91 7.99 -15.42
N ILE A 41 -16.17 6.99 -14.60
CA ILE A 41 -17.53 6.54 -14.29
C ILE A 41 -18.32 7.66 -13.63
N LYS A 42 -17.74 8.36 -12.65
CA LYS A 42 -18.40 9.49 -11.98
C LYS A 42 -18.74 10.60 -12.96
N ALA A 43 -17.82 10.93 -13.86
CA ALA A 43 -18.05 11.95 -14.89
C ALA A 43 -19.18 11.54 -15.83
N LEU A 44 -19.21 10.30 -16.28
CA LEU A 44 -20.27 9.78 -17.17
C LEU A 44 -21.65 9.78 -16.54
N HIS A 45 -21.73 9.54 -15.25
CA HIS A 45 -22.99 9.49 -14.49
C HIS A 45 -23.30 10.80 -13.78
N GLU A 46 -22.54 11.85 -14.04
CA GLU A 46 -22.73 13.17 -13.42
C GLU A 46 -22.74 13.12 -11.88
N LEU A 47 -21.89 12.23 -11.32
CA LEU A 47 -21.76 12.12 -9.87
C LEU A 47 -20.71 13.11 -9.35
N PRO A 48 -20.83 13.56 -8.08
CA PRO A 48 -19.83 14.42 -7.49
C PRO A 48 -18.45 13.74 -7.43
N PRO A 49 -17.35 14.45 -7.68
CA PRO A 49 -16.01 13.86 -7.58
C PRO A 49 -15.65 13.48 -6.14
N ALA A 50 -16.13 14.21 -5.15
CA ALA A 50 -15.92 13.93 -3.73
C ALA A 50 -17.05 13.10 -3.16
N ASP A 51 -16.71 12.16 -2.28
CA ASP A 51 -17.67 11.32 -1.56
C ASP A 51 -17.22 11.19 -0.11
N PRO A 52 -17.58 12.14 0.76
CA PRO A 52 -17.16 12.12 2.16
C PRO A 52 -17.59 10.87 2.93
N ALA A 53 -18.78 10.34 2.64
CA ALA A 53 -19.25 9.12 3.29
C ALA A 53 -18.37 7.92 2.95
N ARG A 54 -17.98 7.78 1.68
CA ARG A 54 -17.05 6.74 1.23
C ARG A 54 -15.67 6.90 1.85
N GLU A 55 -15.17 8.12 1.96
CA GLU A 55 -13.90 8.42 2.60
C GLU A 55 -13.86 7.96 4.05
N GLN A 56 -14.93 8.19 4.80
CA GLN A 56 -15.05 7.75 6.20
C GLN A 56 -15.02 6.23 6.32
N VAL A 57 -15.74 5.52 5.47
CA VAL A 57 -15.75 4.06 5.42
C VAL A 57 -14.35 3.53 5.08
N GLN A 58 -13.69 4.14 4.11
CA GLN A 58 -12.36 3.75 3.68
C GLN A 58 -11.32 3.94 4.79
N ILE A 59 -11.36 5.06 5.49
CA ILE A 59 -10.44 5.33 6.61
C ILE A 59 -10.64 4.29 7.72
N ALA A 60 -11.89 4.00 8.09
CA ALA A 60 -12.19 3.00 9.10
C ALA A 60 -11.68 1.61 8.70
N ARG A 61 -11.86 1.23 7.43
CA ARG A 61 -11.36 -0.04 6.90
C ARG A 61 -9.82 -0.11 6.94
N LEU A 62 -9.15 0.95 6.52
CA LEU A 62 -7.68 0.99 6.52
C LEU A 62 -7.12 0.89 7.93
N ARG A 63 -7.75 1.55 8.91
CA ARG A 63 -7.37 1.45 10.31
C ARG A 63 -7.53 0.02 10.84
N ALA A 64 -8.63 -0.63 10.51
CA ALA A 64 -8.87 -2.02 10.91
C ALA A 64 -7.81 -2.95 10.30
N LEU A 65 -7.48 -2.78 9.02
CA LEU A 65 -6.45 -3.56 8.35
C LEU A 65 -5.06 -3.33 8.96
N ALA A 66 -4.74 -2.09 9.32
CA ALA A 66 -3.48 -1.77 9.99
C ALA A 66 -3.37 -2.46 11.35
N ALA A 67 -4.47 -2.52 12.10
CA ALA A 67 -4.51 -3.23 13.38
C ALA A 67 -4.39 -4.75 13.19
N GLU A 68 -5.19 -5.33 12.29
CA GLU A 68 -5.20 -6.76 12.02
C GLU A 68 -3.85 -7.28 11.52
N SER A 69 -3.17 -6.50 10.68
CA SER A 69 -1.86 -6.87 10.14
C SER A 69 -0.71 -6.69 11.12
N GLY A 70 -0.93 -6.01 12.23
CA GLY A 70 0.11 -5.64 13.17
C GLY A 70 0.95 -4.44 12.75
N LEU A 71 0.58 -3.76 11.66
CA LEU A 71 1.35 -2.62 11.15
C LEU A 71 1.45 -1.49 12.17
N ASP A 72 0.38 -1.19 12.89
CA ASP A 72 0.35 -0.14 13.90
C ASP A 72 1.41 -0.37 14.97
N GLN A 73 1.54 -1.61 15.44
CA GLN A 73 2.51 -1.95 16.48
C GLN A 73 3.94 -1.91 15.95
N ILE A 74 4.17 -2.34 14.72
CA ILE A 74 5.48 -2.28 14.08
C ILE A 74 5.93 -0.83 13.96
N LEU A 75 5.05 0.06 13.51
CA LEU A 75 5.34 1.49 13.37
C LEU A 75 5.63 2.15 14.71
N LEU A 76 4.89 1.79 15.78
CA LEU A 76 5.12 2.30 17.13
C LEU A 76 6.49 1.91 17.67
N ARG A 77 6.96 0.69 17.38
CA ARG A 77 8.28 0.22 17.81
C ARG A 77 9.43 0.94 17.09
N ASN A 78 9.19 1.44 15.89
CA ASN A 78 10.20 2.08 15.06
C ASN A 78 10.15 3.61 15.12
N SER A 79 9.25 4.17 15.91
CA SER A 79 9.12 5.61 16.06
C SER A 79 9.95 6.24 17.18
#